data_86b601463d2bd93bb40208be13ecb424
#
_entry.id   86b601463d2bd93bb40208be13ecb424
#
_cell.length_a   1.000
_cell.length_b   1.000
_cell.length_c   1.000
_cell.angle_alpha   90.00
_cell.angle_beta   90.00
_cell.angle_gamma   90.00
#
_symmetry.space_group_name_H-M   'P 1'
#
loop_
_entity.id
_entity.type
_entity.pdbx_description
1 polymer ?
#
loop_
_entity_poly.entity_id
_entity_poly.type
_entity_poly.pdbx_seq_one_letter_code
_entity_poly.pdbx_strand_id
1 'polypeptide(L)'
;MKSIGIFYGSSSGNTETVAKQIQKGLGADAQVFEVSKAKKEDLEKFDNLILGTSTWGFGDLQDDFEGFMSQIEAANLSGKTVALFGCGDQESYSDTFVNGMGQVWQALQNKGCKIVGQTSTDGYSFSSSDAVVDDKFVGLAIDENNQSDMTDERIAAWVETLKSSLS
;
A
#
# COMPACT_ATOMS: atom_id res chain seq x y z
N MET A 1 9.72 18.14 -2.98
CA MET A 1 8.75 17.04 -3.09
C MET A 1 7.35 17.59 -2.90
N LYS A 2 6.44 17.23 -3.77
CA LYS A 2 5.05 17.68 -3.67
C LYS A 2 4.33 16.98 -2.52
N SER A 3 3.12 17.44 -2.20
CA SER A 3 2.33 16.89 -1.07
C SER A 3 2.10 15.39 -1.19
N ILE A 4 2.10 14.70 -0.03
CA ILE A 4 1.94 13.24 0.05
C ILE A 4 0.81 12.93 1.02
N GLY A 5 -0.17 12.13 0.58
CA GLY A 5 -1.23 11.61 1.44
C GLY A 5 -1.08 10.09 1.58
N ILE A 6 -1.03 9.61 2.81
CA ILE A 6 -0.94 8.18 3.13
C ILE A 6 -2.29 7.73 3.66
N PHE A 7 -2.93 6.80 2.97
CA PHE A 7 -4.28 6.32 3.30
C PHE A 7 -4.21 4.83 3.63
N TYR A 8 -4.62 4.47 4.84
CA TYR A 8 -4.52 3.09 5.29
C TYR A 8 -5.83 2.57 5.87
N GLY A 9 -6.05 1.25 5.74
CA GLY A 9 -7.09 0.53 6.44
C GLY A 9 -6.45 -0.54 7.31
N SER A 10 -6.78 -0.55 8.60
CA SER A 10 -6.17 -1.46 9.57
C SER A 10 -7.19 -1.96 10.60
N SER A 11 -7.21 -3.27 10.84
CA SER A 11 -8.03 -3.89 11.88
C SER A 11 -7.20 -4.29 13.09
N SER A 12 -5.98 -4.78 12.88
CA SER A 12 -5.08 -5.26 13.94
C SER A 12 -4.06 -4.21 14.40
N GLY A 13 -3.93 -3.10 13.66
CA GLY A 13 -2.94 -2.08 13.95
C GLY A 13 -1.63 -2.21 13.19
N ASN A 14 -1.36 -3.31 12.51
CA ASN A 14 -0.11 -3.50 11.77
C ASN A 14 0.01 -2.52 10.61
N THR A 15 -1.03 -2.37 9.81
CA THR A 15 -1.04 -1.45 8.67
C THR A 15 -0.89 -0.01 9.14
N GLU A 16 -1.53 0.35 10.24
CA GLU A 16 -1.41 1.68 10.83
C GLU A 16 0.04 1.97 11.24
N THR A 17 0.69 1.01 11.90
CA THR A 17 2.09 1.14 12.32
C THR A 17 3.00 1.35 11.13
N VAL A 18 2.81 0.58 10.05
CA VAL A 18 3.58 0.72 8.82
C VAL A 18 3.35 2.09 8.20
N ALA A 19 2.11 2.56 8.13
CA ALA A 19 1.77 3.88 7.59
C ALA A 19 2.50 5.00 8.34
N LYS A 20 2.53 4.92 9.67
CA LYS A 20 3.21 5.92 10.51
C LYS A 20 4.73 5.89 10.35
N GLN A 21 5.31 4.71 10.18
CA GLN A 21 6.74 4.58 9.91
C GLN A 21 7.10 5.18 8.54
N ILE A 22 6.27 4.96 7.54
CA ILE A 22 6.46 5.56 6.21
C ILE A 22 6.40 7.09 6.33
N GLN A 23 5.42 7.61 7.04
CA GLN A 23 5.28 9.05 7.26
C GLN A 23 6.55 9.64 7.91
N LYS A 24 7.03 8.97 8.95
CA LYS A 24 8.23 9.43 9.66
C LYS A 24 9.45 9.48 8.73
N GLY A 25 9.57 8.49 7.87
CA GLY A 25 10.68 8.42 6.91
C GLY A 25 10.61 9.47 5.82
N LEU A 26 9.40 9.82 5.37
CA LEU A 26 9.19 10.81 4.31
C LEU A 26 9.22 12.25 4.82
N GLY A 27 8.92 12.48 6.09
CA GLY A 27 9.04 13.80 6.72
C GLY A 27 7.73 14.58 6.78
N ALA A 28 7.85 15.87 7.04
CA ALA A 28 6.73 16.75 7.40
C ALA A 28 5.70 16.96 6.29
N ASP A 29 6.05 16.69 5.03
CA ASP A 29 5.13 16.88 3.90
C ASP A 29 4.15 15.72 3.72
N ALA A 30 4.30 14.64 4.48
CA ALA A 30 3.42 13.48 4.43
C ALA A 30 2.35 13.56 5.51
N GLN A 31 1.10 13.31 5.14
CA GLN A 31 -0.04 13.26 6.05
C GLN A 31 -0.67 11.87 6.02
N VAL A 32 -1.12 11.38 7.19
CA VAL A 32 -1.69 10.04 7.33
C VAL A 32 -3.18 10.12 7.59
N PHE A 33 -3.95 9.30 6.88
CA PHE A 33 -5.41 9.22 6.98
C PHE A 33 -5.85 7.78 7.15
N GLU A 34 -6.78 7.56 8.06
CA GLU A 34 -7.50 6.29 8.17
C GLU A 34 -8.64 6.30 7.15
N VAL A 35 -8.73 5.27 6.32
CA VAL A 35 -9.71 5.25 5.20
C VAL A 35 -11.15 5.27 5.67
N SER A 36 -11.44 4.79 6.89
CA SER A 36 -12.79 4.85 7.45
C SER A 36 -13.30 6.28 7.63
N LYS A 37 -12.38 7.26 7.64
CA LYS A 37 -12.69 8.68 7.84
C LYS A 37 -12.35 9.53 6.63
N ALA A 38 -11.93 8.94 5.54
CA ALA A 38 -11.47 9.63 4.34
C ALA A 38 -12.48 9.53 3.20
N LYS A 39 -12.41 10.48 2.27
CA LYS A 39 -13.29 10.56 1.10
C LYS A 39 -12.47 10.82 -0.15
N LYS A 40 -13.10 10.70 -1.33
CA LYS A 40 -12.42 10.96 -2.61
C LYS A 40 -11.79 12.34 -2.67
N GLU A 41 -12.41 13.34 -2.06
CA GLU A 41 -11.89 14.71 -2.03
C GLU A 41 -10.56 14.77 -1.30
N ASP A 42 -10.36 13.93 -0.28
CA ASP A 42 -9.08 13.85 0.42
C ASP A 42 -7.99 13.27 -0.47
N LEU A 43 -8.33 12.27 -1.29
CA LEU A 43 -7.39 11.72 -2.27
C LEU A 43 -6.98 12.77 -3.31
N GLU A 44 -7.93 13.57 -3.76
CA GLU A 44 -7.71 14.54 -4.83
C GLU A 44 -6.83 15.72 -4.41
N LYS A 45 -6.67 15.95 -3.09
CA LYS A 45 -5.86 17.06 -2.56
C LYS A 45 -4.35 16.87 -2.72
N PHE A 46 -3.88 15.65 -2.91
CA PHE A 46 -2.45 15.34 -2.92
C PHE A 46 -1.96 14.99 -4.30
N ASP A 47 -0.72 15.40 -4.61
CA ASP A 47 -0.07 15.02 -5.87
C ASP A 47 0.46 13.59 -5.80
N ASN A 48 0.85 13.14 -4.62
CA ASN A 48 1.36 11.80 -4.37
C ASN A 48 0.47 11.09 -3.36
N LEU A 49 0.12 9.84 -3.65
CA LEU A 49 -0.70 9.01 -2.78
C LEU A 49 0.04 7.73 -2.42
N ILE A 50 -0.07 7.34 -1.15
CA ILE A 50 0.42 6.04 -0.68
C ILE A 50 -0.78 5.33 -0.07
N LEU A 51 -1.17 4.19 -0.63
CA LEU A 51 -2.35 3.46 -0.23
C LEU A 51 -1.95 2.11 0.37
N GLY A 52 -2.44 1.80 1.55
CA GLY A 52 -2.08 0.59 2.25
C GLY A 52 -3.24 -0.15 2.88
N THR A 53 -3.27 -1.46 2.69
CA THR A 53 -4.30 -2.33 3.26
C THR A 53 -3.71 -3.64 3.74
N SER A 54 -4.36 -4.28 4.70
CA SER A 54 -4.06 -5.66 5.06
C SER A 54 -4.92 -6.60 4.22
N THR A 55 -4.47 -7.86 4.12
CA THR A 55 -5.21 -8.93 3.45
C THR A 55 -5.70 -9.90 4.52
N TRP A 56 -6.97 -10.25 4.48
CA TRP A 56 -7.61 -11.16 5.44
C TRP A 56 -8.14 -12.41 4.75
N GLY A 57 -8.21 -13.50 5.50
CA GLY A 57 -8.75 -14.75 5.00
C GLY A 57 -8.09 -15.19 3.69
N PHE A 58 -8.90 -15.52 2.70
CA PHE A 58 -8.42 -16.02 1.41
C PHE A 58 -8.26 -14.90 0.38
N GLY A 59 -7.64 -13.79 0.79
CA GLY A 59 -7.32 -12.70 -0.11
C GLY A 59 -8.27 -11.51 -0.05
N ASP A 60 -9.04 -11.41 1.03
CA ASP A 60 -10.02 -10.33 1.19
C ASP A 60 -9.34 -9.03 1.65
N LEU A 61 -9.83 -7.90 1.14
CA LEU A 61 -9.42 -6.59 1.61
C LEU A 61 -9.83 -6.39 3.07
N GLN A 62 -9.06 -5.60 3.80
CA GLN A 62 -9.47 -5.11 5.10
C GLN A 62 -10.80 -4.36 4.96
N ASP A 63 -11.73 -4.55 5.90
CA ASP A 63 -13.12 -4.09 5.79
C ASP A 63 -13.27 -2.60 5.46
N ASP A 64 -12.55 -1.75 6.17
CA ASP A 64 -12.63 -0.31 5.94
C ASP A 64 -12.10 0.06 4.56
N PHE A 65 -11.05 -0.64 4.11
CA PHE A 65 -10.48 -0.39 2.79
C PHE A 65 -11.41 -0.88 1.67
N GLU A 66 -12.11 -1.99 1.89
CA GLU A 66 -13.12 -2.46 0.93
C GLU A 66 -14.19 -1.38 0.71
N GLY A 67 -14.67 -0.77 1.78
CA GLY A 67 -15.62 0.35 1.69
C GLY A 67 -15.02 1.57 1.01
N PHE A 68 -13.73 1.78 1.13
CA PHE A 68 -13.03 2.91 0.53
C PHE A 68 -12.77 2.75 -0.98
N MET A 69 -12.88 1.53 -1.51
CA MET A 69 -12.64 1.28 -2.94
C MET A 69 -13.54 2.12 -3.84
N SER A 70 -14.80 2.36 -3.42
CA SER A 70 -15.71 3.21 -4.18
C SER A 70 -15.23 4.66 -4.24
N GLN A 71 -14.55 5.14 -3.20
CA GLN A 71 -13.96 6.48 -3.19
C GLN A 71 -12.77 6.57 -4.15
N ILE A 72 -11.94 5.52 -4.20
CA ILE A 72 -10.82 5.45 -5.16
C ILE A 72 -11.36 5.46 -6.59
N GLU A 73 -12.38 4.67 -6.87
CA GLU A 73 -12.97 4.59 -8.20
C GLU A 73 -13.59 5.92 -8.64
N ALA A 74 -14.20 6.65 -7.71
CA ALA A 74 -14.85 7.94 -7.99
C ALA A 74 -13.86 9.10 -8.08
N ALA A 75 -12.69 8.99 -7.46
CA ALA A 75 -11.70 10.08 -7.41
C ALA A 75 -11.03 10.33 -8.76
N ASN A 76 -10.71 11.59 -9.03
CA ASN A 76 -9.87 11.95 -10.17
C ASN A 76 -8.41 11.82 -9.76
N LEU A 77 -7.74 10.77 -10.23
CA LEU A 77 -6.34 10.48 -9.92
C LEU A 77 -5.40 10.76 -11.09
N SER A 78 -5.92 11.35 -12.16
CA SER A 78 -5.14 11.62 -13.37
C SER A 78 -3.92 12.49 -13.05
N GLY A 79 -2.75 12.06 -13.52
CA GLY A 79 -1.49 12.77 -13.33
C GLY A 79 -0.84 12.60 -11.96
N LYS A 80 -1.48 11.90 -11.04
CA LYS A 80 -0.92 11.65 -9.71
C LYS A 80 0.07 10.49 -9.72
N THR A 81 0.99 10.50 -8.75
CA THR A 81 1.91 9.39 -8.51
C THR A 81 1.40 8.60 -7.30
N VAL A 82 1.28 7.28 -7.44
CA VAL A 82 0.69 6.41 -6.41
C VAL A 82 1.65 5.28 -6.08
N ALA A 83 1.84 5.02 -4.79
CA ALA A 83 2.59 3.87 -4.30
C ALA A 83 1.68 3.05 -3.38
N LEU A 84 1.91 1.75 -3.33
CA LEU A 84 1.08 0.82 -2.58
C LEU A 84 1.88 0.06 -1.54
N PHE A 85 1.26 -0.26 -0.40
CA PHE A 85 1.84 -1.20 0.54
C PHE A 85 0.74 -2.12 1.07
N GLY A 86 1.15 -3.29 1.54
CA GLY A 86 0.20 -4.28 2.04
C GLY A 86 0.81 -5.11 3.16
N CYS A 87 -0.03 -5.52 4.10
CA CYS A 87 0.34 -6.43 5.17
C CYS A 87 -0.36 -7.77 4.97
N GLY A 88 0.34 -8.87 5.20
CA GLY A 88 -0.20 -10.21 5.04
C GLY A 88 0.60 -11.24 5.82
N ASP A 89 0.19 -12.50 5.69
CA ASP A 89 0.80 -13.65 6.36
C ASP A 89 1.12 -14.70 5.29
N GLN A 90 2.39 -14.78 4.89
CA GLN A 90 2.82 -15.62 3.79
C GLN A 90 2.83 -17.12 4.12
N GLU A 91 2.82 -17.48 5.40
CA GLU A 91 2.77 -18.88 5.79
C GLU A 91 1.35 -19.39 5.93
N SER A 92 0.48 -18.66 6.63
CA SER A 92 -0.91 -19.06 6.84
C SER A 92 -1.76 -18.88 5.59
N TYR A 93 -1.45 -17.89 4.77
CA TYR A 93 -2.20 -17.55 3.55
C TYR A 93 -1.28 -17.45 2.35
N SER A 94 -0.52 -18.50 2.13
CA SER A 94 0.52 -18.58 1.11
C SER A 94 0.01 -18.40 -0.33
N ASP A 95 -1.23 -18.80 -0.61
CA ASP A 95 -1.82 -18.71 -1.96
C ASP A 95 -2.45 -17.34 -2.25
N THR A 96 -2.57 -16.49 -1.25
CA THR A 96 -3.26 -15.21 -1.33
C THR A 96 -2.47 -14.07 -0.66
N PHE A 97 -1.15 -14.23 -0.58
CA PHE A 97 -0.30 -13.28 0.13
C PHE A 97 -0.45 -11.87 -0.44
N VAL A 98 -0.79 -10.92 0.42
CA VAL A 98 -1.03 -9.50 0.12
C VAL A 98 -1.95 -9.25 -1.08
N ASN A 99 -2.90 -10.14 -1.34
CA ASN A 99 -3.85 -10.01 -2.44
C ASN A 99 -4.67 -8.71 -2.37
N GLY A 100 -4.91 -8.18 -1.16
CA GLY A 100 -5.59 -6.90 -1.00
C GLY A 100 -4.85 -5.77 -1.72
N MET A 101 -3.52 -5.74 -1.63
CA MET A 101 -2.71 -4.77 -2.35
C MET A 101 -2.88 -4.93 -3.87
N GLY A 102 -2.98 -6.17 -4.34
CA GLY A 102 -3.23 -6.46 -5.75
C GLY A 102 -4.59 -5.96 -6.23
N GLN A 103 -5.62 -6.06 -5.40
CA GLN A 103 -6.95 -5.54 -5.72
C GLN A 103 -6.94 -4.02 -5.86
N VAL A 104 -6.21 -3.33 -4.98
CA VAL A 104 -6.05 -1.87 -5.07
C VAL A 104 -5.33 -1.50 -6.37
N TRP A 105 -4.27 -2.24 -6.71
CA TRP A 105 -3.53 -2.03 -7.95
C TRP A 105 -4.45 -2.14 -9.17
N GLN A 106 -5.31 -3.17 -9.21
CA GLN A 106 -6.25 -3.36 -10.31
C GLN A 106 -7.22 -2.20 -10.45
N ALA A 107 -7.72 -1.68 -9.33
CA ALA A 107 -8.64 -0.54 -9.32
C ALA A 107 -7.99 0.74 -9.85
N LEU A 108 -6.66 0.85 -9.77
CA LEU A 108 -5.92 2.01 -10.24
C LEU A 108 -5.58 1.96 -11.73
N GLN A 109 -5.77 0.80 -12.37
CA GLN A 109 -5.53 0.70 -13.81
C GLN A 109 -6.53 1.56 -14.55
N ASN A 110 -6.09 2.26 -15.58
CA ASN A 110 -6.90 3.16 -16.39
C ASN A 110 -7.38 4.44 -15.67
N LYS A 111 -6.80 4.74 -14.50
CA LYS A 111 -7.10 5.99 -13.77
C LYS A 111 -6.20 7.15 -14.19
N GLY A 112 -5.20 6.89 -15.02
CA GLY A 112 -4.28 7.93 -15.49
C GLY A 112 -3.22 8.32 -14.47
N CYS A 113 -3.04 7.54 -13.41
CA CYS A 113 -1.99 7.74 -12.42
C CYS A 113 -0.77 6.89 -12.73
N LYS A 114 0.39 7.30 -12.21
CA LYS A 114 1.63 6.54 -12.33
C LYS A 114 1.87 5.77 -11.05
N ILE A 115 2.03 4.45 -11.15
CA ILE A 115 2.31 3.60 -9.99
C ILE A 115 3.80 3.38 -9.85
N VAL A 116 4.33 3.65 -8.67
CA VAL A 116 5.76 3.54 -8.35
C VAL A 116 5.94 2.69 -7.09
N GLY A 117 7.18 2.36 -6.75
CA GLY A 117 7.48 1.65 -5.52
C GLY A 117 7.33 0.14 -5.60
N GLN A 118 7.41 -0.44 -6.79
CA GLN A 118 7.44 -1.90 -6.95
C GLN A 118 8.65 -2.46 -6.22
N THR A 119 8.52 -3.66 -5.64
CA THR A 119 9.59 -4.31 -4.88
C THR A 119 9.85 -5.73 -5.36
N SER A 120 11.05 -6.25 -5.05
CA SER A 120 11.42 -7.62 -5.36
C SER A 120 10.65 -8.61 -4.50
N THR A 121 10.41 -9.81 -5.03
CA THR A 121 9.85 -10.93 -4.28
C THR A 121 10.92 -11.71 -3.51
N ASP A 122 12.19 -11.35 -3.64
CA ASP A 122 13.28 -12.02 -2.94
C ASP A 122 13.13 -11.89 -1.42
N GLY A 123 13.37 -12.98 -0.71
CA GLY A 123 13.25 -13.01 0.74
C GLY A 123 11.86 -13.38 1.25
N TYR A 124 10.91 -13.64 0.36
CA TYR A 124 9.56 -14.07 0.70
C TYR A 124 9.34 -15.55 0.32
N SER A 125 8.47 -16.23 1.06
CA SER A 125 8.11 -17.63 0.81
C SER A 125 6.59 -17.76 0.75
N PHE A 126 6.02 -17.61 -0.42
CA PHE A 126 4.58 -17.76 -0.66
C PHE A 126 4.37 -18.52 -1.95
N SER A 127 3.18 -19.11 -2.13
CA SER A 127 2.87 -19.89 -3.33
C SER A 127 2.33 -19.02 -4.46
N SER A 128 1.49 -18.03 -4.12
CA SER A 128 0.83 -17.18 -5.12
C SER A 128 0.40 -15.85 -4.53
N SER A 129 0.38 -14.81 -5.35
CA SER A 129 -0.10 -13.48 -4.95
C SER A 129 -0.62 -12.72 -6.15
N ASP A 130 -1.83 -12.15 -6.02
CA ASP A 130 -2.39 -11.24 -7.01
C ASP A 130 -1.66 -9.88 -7.04
N ALA A 131 -0.80 -9.64 -6.06
CA ALA A 131 0.01 -8.41 -6.00
C ALA A 131 1.35 -8.55 -6.74
N VAL A 132 1.61 -9.71 -7.35
CA VAL A 132 2.83 -9.91 -8.15
C VAL A 132 2.49 -9.71 -9.62
N VAL A 133 3.16 -8.75 -10.25
CA VAL A 133 3.02 -8.42 -11.67
C VAL A 133 4.44 -8.28 -12.24
N ASP A 134 4.71 -8.98 -13.35
CA ASP A 134 6.03 -8.98 -13.99
C ASP A 134 7.15 -9.37 -13.02
N ASP A 135 6.90 -10.41 -12.20
CA ASP A 135 7.83 -10.98 -11.22
C ASP A 135 8.20 -10.05 -10.06
N LYS A 136 7.42 -8.98 -9.85
CA LYS A 136 7.63 -8.05 -8.73
C LYS A 136 6.33 -7.79 -8.00
N PHE A 137 6.42 -7.48 -6.70
CA PHE A 137 5.27 -6.92 -5.99
C PHE A 137 4.95 -5.53 -6.55
N VAL A 138 3.67 -5.21 -6.65
CA VAL A 138 3.20 -3.90 -7.12
C VAL A 138 3.46 -2.79 -6.10
N GLY A 139 3.93 -3.13 -4.92
CA GLY A 139 4.27 -2.20 -3.84
C GLY A 139 5.10 -2.90 -2.76
N LEU A 140 5.05 -2.35 -1.55
CA LEU A 140 5.77 -2.91 -0.39
C LEU A 140 4.92 -3.97 0.31
N ALA A 141 5.42 -5.20 0.39
CA ALA A 141 4.76 -6.29 1.11
C ALA A 141 5.40 -6.47 2.49
N ILE A 142 4.59 -6.43 3.54
CA ILE A 142 5.03 -6.56 4.94
C ILE A 142 4.36 -7.78 5.57
N ASP A 143 5.16 -8.60 6.25
CA ASP A 143 4.68 -9.78 6.97
C ASP A 143 5.14 -9.72 8.43
N GLU A 144 4.32 -9.13 9.27
CA GLU A 144 4.60 -9.01 10.71
C GLU A 144 4.48 -10.34 11.44
N ASN A 145 3.71 -11.29 10.89
CA ASN A 145 3.49 -12.58 11.54
C ASN A 145 4.71 -13.49 11.46
N ASN A 146 5.43 -13.46 10.33
CA ASN A 146 6.53 -14.39 10.07
C ASN A 146 7.89 -13.71 9.90
N GLN A 147 7.92 -12.43 9.54
CA GLN A 147 9.14 -11.69 9.23
C GLN A 147 9.15 -10.30 9.86
N SER A 148 8.67 -10.18 11.09
CA SER A 148 8.65 -8.89 11.81
C SER A 148 10.04 -8.28 11.97
N ASP A 149 11.08 -9.11 12.02
CA ASP A 149 12.48 -8.66 12.10
C ASP A 149 12.98 -7.97 10.84
N MET A 150 12.28 -8.12 9.72
CA MET A 150 12.63 -7.52 8.44
C MET A 150 11.83 -6.25 8.12
N THR A 151 10.79 -5.97 8.88
CA THR A 151 9.86 -4.88 8.58
C THR A 151 10.54 -3.52 8.53
N ASP A 152 11.34 -3.19 9.54
CA ASP A 152 12.00 -1.87 9.63
C ASP A 152 12.94 -1.63 8.45
N GLU A 153 13.72 -2.65 8.07
CA GLU A 153 14.64 -2.55 6.93
C GLU A 153 13.88 -2.39 5.61
N ARG A 154 12.79 -3.15 5.44
CA ARG A 154 11.97 -3.08 4.23
C ARG A 154 11.33 -1.71 4.07
N ILE A 155 10.80 -1.16 5.15
CA ILE A 155 10.19 0.18 5.13
C ILE A 155 11.25 1.24 4.82
N ALA A 156 12.40 1.19 5.50
CA ALA A 156 13.48 2.16 5.30
C ALA A 156 13.98 2.17 3.85
N ALA A 157 14.21 0.99 3.28
CA ALA A 157 14.66 0.87 1.89
C ALA A 157 13.60 1.39 0.91
N TRP A 158 12.34 1.09 1.17
CA TRP A 158 11.24 1.52 0.31
C TRP A 158 11.06 3.04 0.35
N VAL A 159 11.14 3.63 1.52
CA VAL A 159 11.05 5.09 1.69
C VAL A 159 12.15 5.79 0.88
N GLU A 160 13.38 5.28 0.92
CA GLU A 160 14.47 5.85 0.13
C GLU A 160 14.18 5.77 -1.38
N THR A 161 13.62 4.64 -1.82
CA THR A 161 13.19 4.48 -3.21
C THR A 161 12.11 5.49 -3.57
N LEU A 162 11.12 5.68 -2.68
CA LEU A 162 10.01 6.62 -2.92
C LEU A 162 10.49 8.05 -3.03
N LYS A 163 11.48 8.47 -2.27
CA LYS A 163 12.00 9.84 -2.31
C LYS A 163 12.47 10.24 -3.70
N SER A 164 12.96 9.31 -4.49
CA SER A 164 13.39 9.58 -5.86
C SER A 164 12.29 9.30 -6.90
N SER A 165 11.19 8.64 -6.52
CA SER A 165 10.11 8.23 -7.43
C SER A 165 8.89 9.14 -7.34
N LEU A 166 8.62 9.73 -6.17
CA LEU A 166 7.49 10.64 -5.97
C LEU A 166 7.75 11.99 -6.63
N SER A 167 6.66 12.60 -7.04
CA SER A 167 6.70 13.89 -7.74
C SER A 167 7.12 15.05 -6.84
#